data_0c6c2d122c11410e5130ba2229eacf20
#
_entry.id   0c6c2d122c11410e5130ba2229eacf20
#
_cell.length_a   1.000
_cell.length_b   1.000
_cell.length_c   1.000
_cell.angle_alpha   90.00
_cell.angle_beta   90.00
_cell.angle_gamma   90.00
#
_symmetry.space_group_name_H-M   'P 1'
#
loop_
_entity.id
_entity.type
_entity.pdbx_description
1 polymer ?
#
loop_
_entity_poly.entity_id
_entity_poly.type
_entity_poly.pdbx_seq_one_letter_code
_entity_poly.pdbx_strand_id
1 'polypeptide(L)'
;MTNQITTKWLGNMAFESNNPSGNNLIIDVAPENGGEGMGYRPKALMLTALAGCSGLDVASLIKKMKLEVEEFRIETIANLTEEDPKYYDKVLIEYHFSGDNLNEKKLQRAVDLSVEKYCGVMEMFRQFSTLEIKTYFNK
;
A
#
# COMPACT_ATOMS: atom_id res chain seq x y z
N MET A 1 7.48 13.22 -16.40
CA MET A 1 6.06 12.84 -16.48
C MET A 1 5.28 13.47 -15.35
N THR A 2 4.11 14.02 -15.67
CA THR A 2 3.27 14.69 -14.68
C THR A 2 1.95 13.93 -14.53
N ASN A 3 1.58 13.66 -13.29
CA ASN A 3 0.25 13.14 -12.98
C ASN A 3 -0.60 14.28 -12.41
N GLN A 4 -1.86 14.34 -12.84
CA GLN A 4 -2.80 15.32 -12.31
C GLN A 4 -4.04 14.57 -11.80
N ILE A 5 -4.41 14.87 -10.57
CA ILE A 5 -5.58 14.28 -9.92
C ILE A 5 -6.58 15.38 -9.64
N THR A 6 -7.84 15.14 -9.94
CA THR A 6 -8.93 16.05 -9.59
C THR A 6 -9.77 15.38 -8.51
N THR A 7 -9.94 16.07 -7.41
CA THR A 7 -10.73 15.58 -6.27
C THR A 7 -11.86 16.56 -6.02
N LYS A 8 -13.10 16.10 -6.23
CA LYS A 8 -14.30 16.92 -6.19
C LYS A 8 -15.13 16.63 -4.94
N TRP A 9 -15.57 17.68 -4.28
CA TRP A 9 -16.48 17.56 -3.15
C TRP A 9 -17.87 17.14 -3.66
N LEU A 10 -18.43 16.11 -3.05
CA LEU A 10 -19.76 15.58 -3.38
C LEU A 10 -20.84 16.09 -2.44
N GLY A 11 -20.50 16.94 -1.50
CA GLY A 11 -21.38 17.38 -0.43
C GLY A 11 -21.06 16.62 0.86
N ASN A 12 -21.53 17.16 1.99
CA ASN A 12 -21.21 16.64 3.31
C ASN A 12 -19.70 16.43 3.47
N MET A 13 -19.24 15.21 3.75
CA MET A 13 -17.82 14.91 3.97
C MET A 13 -17.21 14.07 2.85
N ALA A 14 -17.96 13.82 1.78
CA ALA A 14 -17.51 12.93 0.72
C ALA A 14 -16.81 13.67 -0.43
N PHE A 15 -15.77 13.03 -0.98
CA PHE A 15 -15.06 13.50 -2.17
C PHE A 15 -14.91 12.35 -3.15
N GLU A 16 -14.90 12.66 -4.43
CA GLU A 16 -14.56 11.69 -5.46
C GLU A 16 -13.26 12.12 -6.14
N SER A 17 -12.33 11.18 -6.24
CA SER A 17 -11.03 11.44 -6.84
C SER A 17 -10.83 10.58 -8.08
N ASN A 18 -10.29 11.16 -9.13
CA ASN A 18 -9.97 10.41 -10.34
C ASN A 18 -8.53 9.87 -10.28
N ASN A 19 -8.13 9.19 -11.32
CA ASN A 19 -6.79 8.59 -11.44
C ASN A 19 -6.43 8.52 -12.92
N PRO A 20 -5.15 8.63 -13.28
CA PRO A 20 -4.73 8.44 -14.68
C PRO A 20 -5.17 7.13 -15.31
N SER A 21 -5.49 6.11 -14.49
CA SER A 21 -6.03 4.83 -14.96
C SER A 21 -7.43 4.94 -15.54
N GLY A 22 -8.13 6.07 -15.31
CA GLY A 22 -9.54 6.23 -15.68
C GLY A 22 -10.52 5.76 -14.61
N ASN A 23 -10.02 5.20 -13.50
CA ASN A 23 -10.87 4.76 -12.40
C ASN A 23 -11.01 5.87 -11.35
N ASN A 24 -12.14 5.87 -10.67
CA ASN A 24 -12.40 6.83 -9.60
C ASN A 24 -12.59 6.12 -8.28
N LEU A 25 -12.33 6.84 -7.17
CA LEU A 25 -12.64 6.33 -5.84
C LEU A 25 -13.31 7.42 -5.01
N ILE A 26 -14.03 6.97 -3.99
CA ILE A 26 -14.73 7.85 -3.04
C ILE A 26 -13.93 7.88 -1.75
N ILE A 27 -13.79 9.08 -1.19
CA ILE A 27 -13.18 9.32 0.11
C ILE A 27 -14.29 9.85 1.03
N ASP A 28 -14.37 9.31 2.23
CA ASP A 28 -15.36 9.74 3.22
C ASP A 28 -14.83 9.41 4.62
N VAL A 29 -15.52 9.93 5.63
CA VAL A 29 -15.24 9.62 7.03
C VAL A 29 -16.38 8.78 7.60
N ALA A 30 -16.15 8.19 8.77
CA ALA A 30 -17.14 7.37 9.46
C ALA A 30 -18.35 8.22 9.92
N PRO A 31 -19.50 7.60 10.12
CA PRO A 31 -20.69 8.33 10.63
C PRO A 31 -20.42 9.06 11.94
N GLU A 32 -19.59 8.50 12.82
CA GLU A 32 -19.22 9.14 14.08
C GLU A 32 -18.52 10.49 13.87
N ASN A 33 -17.92 10.69 12.70
CA ASN A 33 -17.20 11.91 12.35
C ASN A 33 -17.97 12.78 11.35
N GLY A 34 -19.25 12.53 11.18
CA GLY A 34 -20.12 13.34 10.33
C GLY A 34 -20.24 12.86 8.89
N GLY A 35 -19.62 11.77 8.53
CA GLY A 35 -19.72 11.20 7.18
C GLY A 35 -20.79 10.14 7.07
N GLU A 36 -20.78 9.43 5.97
CA GLU A 36 -21.70 8.32 5.69
C GLU A 36 -20.97 6.98 5.55
N GLY A 37 -19.65 6.98 5.73
CA GLY A 37 -18.84 5.77 5.62
C GLY A 37 -18.81 5.18 4.22
N MET A 38 -18.99 6.00 3.19
CA MET A 38 -19.16 5.55 1.81
C MET A 38 -17.85 5.25 1.08
N GLY A 39 -16.72 5.65 1.63
CA GLY A 39 -15.48 5.55 0.90
C GLY A 39 -14.25 5.27 1.74
N TYR A 40 -13.11 5.42 1.12
CA TYR A 40 -11.80 5.21 1.75
C TYR A 40 -11.46 6.36 2.69
N ARG A 41 -10.75 6.03 3.77
CA ARG A 41 -10.17 7.05 4.65
C ARG A 41 -8.83 7.47 4.08
N PRO A 42 -8.54 8.78 3.99
CA PRO A 42 -7.36 9.27 3.27
C PRO A 42 -6.02 8.75 3.77
N LYS A 43 -5.81 8.76 5.09
CA LYS A 43 -4.53 8.29 5.62
C LYS A 43 -4.34 6.79 5.41
N ALA A 44 -5.39 6.00 5.66
CA ALA A 44 -5.34 4.56 5.42
C ALA A 44 -5.14 4.25 3.93
N LEU A 45 -5.68 5.09 3.04
CA LEU A 45 -5.49 4.94 1.61
C LEU A 45 -4.01 5.06 1.21
N MET A 46 -3.22 5.84 1.94
CA MET A 46 -1.78 5.93 1.72
C MET A 46 -1.10 4.58 1.97
N LEU A 47 -1.57 3.84 2.97
CA LEU A 47 -1.06 2.49 3.25
C LEU A 47 -1.43 1.53 2.12
N THR A 48 -2.62 1.67 1.56
CA THR A 48 -3.06 0.90 0.39
C THR A 48 -2.14 1.19 -0.81
N ALA A 49 -1.83 2.44 -1.04
CA ALA A 49 -0.94 2.85 -2.14
C ALA A 49 0.46 2.28 -1.95
N LEU A 50 0.98 2.30 -0.73
CA LEU A 50 2.29 1.73 -0.41
C LEU A 50 2.33 0.23 -0.71
N ALA A 51 1.33 -0.50 -0.21
CA ALA A 51 1.24 -1.95 -0.43
C ALA A 51 1.07 -2.28 -1.91
N GLY A 52 0.21 -1.54 -2.61
CA GLY A 52 -0.04 -1.78 -4.02
C GLY A 52 1.19 -1.51 -4.89
N CYS A 53 1.90 -0.42 -4.61
CA CYS A 53 3.11 -0.07 -5.37
C CYS A 53 4.18 -1.16 -5.22
N SER A 54 4.47 -1.56 -3.98
CA SER A 54 5.43 -2.63 -3.72
C SER A 54 4.93 -3.98 -4.24
N GLY A 55 3.64 -4.26 -4.05
CA GLY A 55 3.02 -5.51 -4.51
C GLY A 55 3.13 -5.70 -6.02
N LEU A 56 2.94 -4.63 -6.79
CA LEU A 56 3.09 -4.70 -8.25
C LEU A 56 4.52 -5.03 -8.66
N ASP A 57 5.52 -4.47 -7.97
CA ASP A 57 6.92 -4.81 -8.21
C ASP A 57 7.17 -6.31 -7.97
N VAL A 58 6.72 -6.80 -6.81
CA VAL A 58 6.90 -8.20 -6.43
C VAL A 58 6.18 -9.12 -7.42
N ALA A 59 4.94 -8.80 -7.78
CA ALA A 59 4.17 -9.58 -8.74
C ALA A 59 4.87 -9.63 -10.11
N SER A 60 5.42 -8.52 -10.55
CA SER A 60 6.18 -8.44 -11.79
C SER A 60 7.41 -9.35 -11.74
N LEU A 61 8.12 -9.36 -10.61
CA LEU A 61 9.30 -10.20 -10.43
C LEU A 61 8.95 -11.69 -10.30
N ILE A 62 7.84 -12.03 -9.65
CA ILE A 62 7.31 -13.40 -9.60
C ILE A 62 7.11 -13.92 -11.02
N LYS A 63 6.47 -13.11 -11.88
CA LYS A 63 6.23 -13.47 -13.27
C LYS A 63 7.54 -13.60 -14.05
N LYS A 64 8.42 -12.63 -13.91
CA LYS A 64 9.69 -12.58 -14.64
C LYS A 64 10.61 -13.73 -14.27
N MET A 65 10.68 -14.08 -12.99
CA MET A 65 11.50 -15.17 -12.49
C MET A 65 10.81 -16.53 -12.57
N LYS A 66 9.55 -16.56 -13.02
CA LYS A 66 8.73 -17.77 -13.14
C LYS A 66 8.62 -18.51 -11.80
N LEU A 67 8.35 -17.75 -10.73
CA LEU A 67 8.20 -18.32 -9.40
C LEU A 67 6.78 -18.86 -9.20
N GLU A 68 6.67 -19.95 -8.45
CA GLU A 68 5.38 -20.52 -8.11
C GLU A 68 4.90 -19.95 -6.78
N VAL A 69 3.76 -19.28 -6.80
CA VAL A 69 3.11 -18.72 -5.62
C VAL A 69 1.60 -18.94 -5.76
N GLU A 70 0.99 -19.57 -4.80
CA GLU A 70 -0.46 -19.79 -4.81
C GLU A 70 -1.21 -18.56 -4.32
N GLU A 71 -0.74 -17.96 -3.21
CA GLU A 71 -1.32 -16.76 -2.64
C GLU A 71 -0.22 -15.80 -2.21
N PHE A 72 -0.48 -14.53 -2.39
CA PHE A 72 0.41 -13.46 -1.96
C PHE A 72 -0.44 -12.31 -1.42
N ARG A 73 -0.15 -11.89 -0.20
CA ARG A 73 -0.79 -10.71 0.37
C ARG A 73 0.22 -9.86 1.13
N ILE A 74 -0.11 -8.60 1.29
CA ILE A 74 0.70 -7.66 2.04
C ILE A 74 -0.17 -7.08 3.16
N GLU A 75 0.32 -7.19 4.38
CA GLU A 75 -0.29 -6.55 5.53
C GLU A 75 0.53 -5.30 5.83
N THR A 76 -0.13 -4.16 5.90
CA THR A 76 0.51 -2.88 6.17
C THR A 76 -0.07 -2.32 7.47
N ILE A 77 0.76 -2.25 8.49
CA ILE A 77 0.32 -1.94 9.86
C ILE A 77 1.04 -0.67 10.32
N ALA A 78 0.27 0.33 10.70
CA ALA A 78 0.83 1.60 11.14
C ALA A 78 -0.07 2.25 12.18
N ASN A 79 0.55 3.02 13.07
CA ASN A 79 -0.16 3.81 14.07
C ASN A 79 0.04 5.28 13.78
N LEU A 80 -1.02 6.06 13.95
CA LEU A 80 -0.94 7.51 13.86
C LEU A 80 -0.23 8.06 15.09
N THR A 81 0.53 9.14 14.91
CA THR A 81 1.10 9.90 16.02
C THR A 81 -0.04 10.48 16.88
N GLU A 82 0.28 10.83 18.13
CA GLU A 82 -0.73 11.32 19.06
C GLU A 82 -1.04 12.82 18.87
N GLU A 83 -0.05 13.60 18.47
CA GLU A 83 -0.18 15.05 18.32
C GLU A 83 -0.49 15.45 16.87
N ASP A 84 -1.25 16.51 16.70
CA ASP A 84 -1.56 17.06 15.39
C ASP A 84 -0.34 17.79 14.79
N PRO A 85 -0.11 17.68 13.49
CA PRO A 85 -0.86 16.86 12.53
C PRO A 85 -0.49 15.38 12.68
N LYS A 86 -1.51 14.53 12.73
CA LYS A 86 -1.31 13.10 12.91
C LYS A 86 -0.87 12.44 11.60
N TYR A 87 0.19 11.65 11.67
CA TYR A 87 0.72 10.93 10.52
C TYR A 87 1.34 9.61 10.98
N TYR A 88 1.71 8.76 10.04
CA TYR A 88 2.35 7.47 10.34
C TYR A 88 3.86 7.68 10.46
N ASP A 89 4.41 7.58 11.67
CA ASP A 89 5.86 7.68 11.89
C ASP A 89 6.56 6.31 11.88
N LYS A 90 5.78 5.24 12.00
CA LYS A 90 6.29 3.87 11.92
C LYS A 90 5.32 3.03 11.12
N VAL A 91 5.83 2.26 10.15
CA VAL A 91 5.03 1.37 9.33
C VAL A 91 5.70 0.00 9.26
N LEU A 92 4.95 -1.04 9.60
CA LEU A 92 5.36 -2.43 9.41
C LEU A 92 4.69 -2.96 8.15
N ILE A 93 5.49 -3.49 7.23
CA ILE A 93 5.00 -4.08 6.00
C ILE A 93 5.37 -5.56 6.01
N GLU A 94 4.35 -6.42 5.99
CA GLU A 94 4.53 -7.86 6.00
C GLU A 94 4.13 -8.46 4.65
N TYR A 95 5.05 -9.20 4.05
CA TYR A 95 4.82 -9.88 2.78
C TYR A 95 4.58 -11.36 3.08
N HIS A 96 3.38 -11.85 2.77
CA HIS A 96 2.98 -13.24 3.06
C HIS A 96 2.81 -14.00 1.76
N PHE A 97 3.59 -15.05 1.60
CA PHE A 97 3.54 -15.94 0.44
C PHE A 97 3.09 -17.32 0.88
N SER A 98 2.18 -17.93 0.13
CA SER A 98 1.70 -19.29 0.39
C SER A 98 1.82 -20.14 -0.86
N GLY A 99 2.14 -21.42 -0.68
CA GLY A 99 2.27 -22.38 -1.77
C GLY A 99 3.14 -23.55 -1.40
N ASP A 100 3.07 -24.61 -2.20
CA ASP A 100 3.80 -25.86 -1.94
C ASP A 100 5.26 -25.83 -2.40
N ASN A 101 5.56 -25.01 -3.41
CA ASN A 101 6.89 -24.98 -4.05
C ASN A 101 7.48 -23.57 -4.02
N LEU A 102 7.46 -22.91 -2.88
CA LEU A 102 7.99 -21.56 -2.75
C LEU A 102 9.51 -21.54 -2.83
N ASN A 103 10.04 -20.70 -3.69
CA ASN A 103 11.47 -20.39 -3.72
C ASN A 103 11.71 -19.21 -2.80
N GLU A 104 11.93 -19.49 -1.52
CA GLU A 104 12.03 -18.46 -0.47
C GLU A 104 13.13 -17.45 -0.75
N LYS A 105 14.28 -17.92 -1.23
CA LYS A 105 15.42 -17.05 -1.51
C LYS A 105 15.09 -16.04 -2.62
N LYS A 106 14.48 -16.49 -3.70
CA LYS A 106 14.12 -15.61 -4.82
C LYS A 106 12.96 -14.69 -4.48
N LEU A 107 11.99 -15.17 -3.69
CA LEU A 107 10.89 -14.33 -3.22
C LEU A 107 11.40 -13.23 -2.28
N GLN A 108 12.32 -13.58 -1.37
CA GLN A 108 12.95 -12.58 -0.53
C GLN A 108 13.72 -11.55 -1.36
N ARG A 109 14.39 -12.01 -2.40
CA ARG A 109 15.08 -11.12 -3.34
C ARG A 109 14.12 -10.16 -4.03
N ALA A 110 12.95 -10.66 -4.43
CA ALA A 110 11.92 -9.82 -5.06
C ALA A 110 11.43 -8.73 -4.10
N VAL A 111 11.19 -9.09 -2.84
CA VAL A 111 10.79 -8.12 -1.80
C VAL A 111 11.89 -7.08 -1.61
N ASP A 112 13.13 -7.51 -1.46
CA ASP A 112 14.27 -6.61 -1.24
C ASP A 112 14.44 -5.62 -2.39
N LEU A 113 14.30 -6.09 -3.63
CA LEU A 113 14.40 -5.23 -4.80
C LEU A 113 13.29 -4.17 -4.84
N SER A 114 12.07 -4.56 -4.50
CA SER A 114 10.97 -3.59 -4.42
C SER A 114 11.24 -2.55 -3.36
N VAL A 115 11.59 -2.98 -2.15
CA VAL A 115 11.77 -2.10 -1.00
C VAL A 115 12.94 -1.14 -1.21
N GLU A 116 14.06 -1.65 -1.71
CA GLU A 116 15.31 -0.88 -1.77
C GLU A 116 15.48 -0.10 -3.08
N LYS A 117 14.89 -0.59 -4.18
CA LYS A 117 15.22 -0.05 -5.50
C LYS A 117 14.03 0.46 -6.30
N TYR A 118 12.91 -0.25 -6.31
CA TYR A 118 11.86 0.03 -7.29
C TYR A 118 10.64 0.78 -6.77
N CYS A 119 10.23 0.58 -5.52
CA CYS A 119 8.99 1.17 -5.03
C CYS A 119 9.15 2.65 -4.67
N GLY A 120 8.64 3.52 -5.55
CA GLY A 120 8.70 4.97 -5.31
C GLY A 120 7.89 5.42 -4.10
N VAL A 121 6.76 4.77 -3.84
CA VAL A 121 5.94 5.10 -2.65
C VAL A 121 6.69 4.71 -1.37
N MET A 122 7.43 3.58 -1.40
CA MET A 122 8.30 3.18 -0.29
C MET A 122 9.33 4.28 0.01
N GLU A 123 9.92 4.83 -1.04
CA GLU A 123 10.88 5.92 -0.90
C GLU A 123 10.24 7.18 -0.31
N MET A 124 9.01 7.51 -0.74
CA MET A 124 8.26 8.63 -0.15
C MET A 124 8.06 8.42 1.35
N PHE A 125 7.64 7.22 1.75
CA PHE A 125 7.42 6.89 3.16
C PHE A 125 8.70 6.96 3.99
N ARG A 126 9.86 6.62 3.41
CA ARG A 126 11.14 6.75 4.14
C ARG A 126 11.42 8.18 4.57
N GLN A 127 10.88 9.16 3.87
CA GLN A 127 11.10 10.57 4.19
C GLN A 127 10.45 10.99 5.50
N PHE A 128 9.43 10.27 5.96
CA PHE A 128 8.70 10.65 7.17
C PHE A 128 8.40 9.50 8.13
N SER A 129 8.70 8.26 7.75
CA SER A 129 8.40 7.08 8.57
C SER A 129 9.61 6.17 8.70
N THR A 130 9.68 5.46 9.83
CA THR A 130 10.57 4.32 9.98
C THR A 130 9.84 3.08 9.47
N LEU A 131 10.45 2.37 8.53
CA LEU A 131 9.84 1.20 7.90
C LEU A 131 10.48 -0.07 8.44
N GLU A 132 9.62 -1.05 8.80
CA GLU A 132 10.04 -2.39 9.17
C GLU A 132 9.44 -3.36 8.15
N ILE A 133 10.28 -4.26 7.64
CA ILE A 133 9.89 -5.20 6.59
C ILE A 133 10.01 -6.62 7.13
N LYS A 134 8.95 -7.40 6.97
CA LYS A 134 8.95 -8.82 7.33
C LYS A 134 8.41 -9.64 6.18
N THR A 135 8.96 -10.84 6.00
CA THR A 135 8.54 -11.76 4.96
C THR A 135 8.21 -13.10 5.58
N TYR A 136 7.08 -13.67 5.20
CA TYR A 136 6.59 -14.94 5.74
C TYR A 136 6.29 -15.90 4.60
N PHE A 137 6.67 -17.17 4.79
CA PHE A 137 6.48 -18.22 3.81
C PHE A 137 5.67 -19.36 4.46
N ASN A 138 4.51 -19.64 3.88
CA ASN A 138 3.59 -20.68 4.38
C ASN A 138 3.28 -21.69 3.29
N LYS A 139 3.25 -22.96 3.70
CA LYS A 139 2.88 -24.01 2.75
C LYS A 139 1.37 -24.15 2.63
#